data_b15a822886cb7b899b6699a8af8579c4
#
_entry.id   b15a822886cb7b899b6699a8af8579c4
#
_cell.length_a   1.000
_cell.length_b   1.000
_cell.length_c   1.000
_cell.angle_alpha   90.00
_cell.angle_beta   90.00
_cell.angle_gamma   90.00
#
_symmetry.space_group_name_H-M   'P 1'
#
loop_
_entity.id
_entity.type
_entity.pdbx_description
1 polymer ?
#
loop_
_entity_poly.entity_id
_entity_poly.type
_entity_poly.pdbx_seq_one_letter_code
_entity_poly.pdbx_strand_id
1 'polypeptide(L)'
;MKKIKIGFLSLLTTGFLLLDSCSKRLDLAPPIGLSSVEVYADADNYEKVLAKIYAGMSLSGLHGPSGNPDIAGIDEGFSQYIRVLWNLQELPTDHAICRWNDVGIPEMCKMEWSAENSFVKAMYSRIYFQIPIANVF
;
A
#
# COMPACT_ATOMS: atom_id res chain seq x y z
N MET A 1 -7.91 47.34 -29.89
CA MET A 1 -8.52 46.55 -28.79
C MET A 1 -9.19 45.23 -29.24
N LYS A 2 -9.85 45.11 -30.41
CA LYS A 2 -10.47 43.86 -30.89
C LYS A 2 -9.45 42.75 -31.19
N LYS A 3 -8.28 43.08 -31.80
CA LYS A 3 -7.26 42.09 -32.16
C LYS A 3 -6.59 41.41 -30.97
N ILE A 4 -6.43 42.13 -29.84
CA ILE A 4 -5.86 41.60 -28.60
C ILE A 4 -6.81 40.59 -27.94
N LYS A 5 -8.13 40.86 -28.01
CA LYS A 5 -9.14 39.91 -27.45
C LYS A 5 -9.22 38.59 -28.22
N ILE A 6 -9.04 38.65 -29.55
CA ILE A 6 -9.04 37.45 -30.40
C ILE A 6 -7.78 36.61 -30.14
N GLY A 7 -6.61 37.23 -29.98
CA GLY A 7 -5.37 36.53 -29.64
C GLY A 7 -5.41 35.87 -28.29
N PHE A 8 -6.00 36.51 -27.28
CA PHE A 8 -6.17 35.96 -25.95
C PHE A 8 -7.17 34.79 -25.92
N LEU A 9 -8.25 34.90 -26.68
CA LEU A 9 -9.25 33.82 -26.78
C LEU A 9 -8.67 32.59 -27.51
N SER A 10 -7.87 32.80 -28.56
CA SER A 10 -7.17 31.74 -29.27
C SER A 10 -6.13 31.03 -28.41
N LEU A 11 -5.39 31.77 -27.58
CA LEU A 11 -4.43 31.19 -26.64
C LEU A 11 -5.11 30.34 -25.55
N LEU A 12 -6.29 30.79 -25.08
CA LEU A 12 -7.07 30.08 -24.07
C LEU A 12 -7.64 28.76 -24.61
N THR A 13 -8.13 28.77 -25.86
CA THR A 13 -8.68 27.55 -26.50
C THR A 13 -7.58 26.54 -26.85
N THR A 14 -6.41 26.99 -27.27
CA THR A 14 -5.26 26.11 -27.53
C THR A 14 -4.73 25.49 -26.23
N GLY A 15 -4.70 26.25 -25.13
CA GLY A 15 -4.33 25.73 -23.81
C GLY A 15 -5.27 24.66 -23.29
N PHE A 16 -6.58 24.77 -23.55
CA PHE A 16 -7.57 23.78 -23.13
C PHE A 16 -7.46 22.45 -23.89
N LEU A 17 -7.06 22.47 -25.15
CA LEU A 17 -6.85 21.27 -25.96
C LEU A 17 -5.60 20.46 -25.58
N LEU A 18 -4.66 21.07 -24.84
CA LEU A 18 -3.44 20.38 -24.36
C LEU A 18 -3.65 19.66 -23.00
N LEU A 19 -4.81 19.82 -22.39
CA LEU A 19 -5.16 19.16 -21.13
C LEU A 19 -5.75 17.75 -21.31
N ASP A 20 -5.86 17.28 -22.57
CA ASP A 20 -6.27 15.88 -22.85
C ASP A 20 -5.10 14.93 -22.55
N SER A 21 -4.78 14.90 -21.27
CA SER A 21 -3.65 14.17 -20.70
C SER A 21 -4.00 12.69 -20.51
N CYS A 22 -3.41 11.84 -21.29
CA CYS A 22 -2.85 10.50 -20.96
C CYS A 22 -3.62 9.57 -20.00
N SER A 23 -4.92 9.70 -19.79
CA SER A 23 -5.68 8.77 -18.94
C SER A 23 -5.64 7.33 -19.48
N LYS A 24 -5.64 7.14 -20.78
CA LYS A 24 -5.57 5.82 -21.44
C LYS A 24 -4.26 5.04 -21.22
N ARG A 25 -3.19 5.70 -20.75
CA ARG A 25 -1.92 5.01 -20.43
C ARG A 25 -1.88 4.46 -19.00
N LEU A 26 -2.86 4.79 -18.19
CA LEU A 26 -2.98 4.29 -16.82
C LEU A 26 -3.80 2.99 -16.73
N ASP A 27 -4.64 2.72 -17.74
CA ASP A 27 -5.45 1.50 -17.84
C ASP A 27 -4.66 0.36 -18.52
N LEU A 28 -3.49 0.04 -17.98
CA LEU A 28 -2.70 -1.10 -18.43
C LEU A 28 -3.20 -2.35 -17.69
N ALA A 29 -3.64 -3.34 -18.44
CA ALA A 29 -3.85 -4.67 -17.88
C ALA A 29 -2.52 -5.19 -17.30
N PRO A 30 -2.53 -5.83 -16.13
CA PRO A 30 -1.32 -6.39 -15.55
C PRO A 30 -0.67 -7.37 -16.52
N PRO A 31 0.65 -7.25 -16.80
CA PRO A 31 1.33 -8.11 -17.76
C PRO A 31 1.39 -9.58 -17.32
N ILE A 32 1.20 -9.84 -16.05
CA ILE A 32 1.17 -11.17 -15.43
C ILE A 32 0.08 -11.15 -14.36
N GLY A 33 -0.84 -12.11 -14.42
CA GLY A 33 -1.92 -12.26 -13.46
C GLY A 33 -3.30 -12.02 -14.06
N LEU A 34 -4.33 -12.27 -13.26
CA LEU A 34 -5.73 -12.08 -13.66
C LEU A 34 -6.11 -10.60 -13.46
N SER A 35 -6.85 -10.06 -14.41
CA SER A 35 -7.47 -8.73 -14.24
C SER A 35 -8.62 -8.82 -13.23
N SER A 36 -9.01 -7.70 -12.63
CA SER A 36 -10.16 -7.65 -11.74
C SER A 36 -11.45 -8.13 -12.42
N VAL A 37 -11.64 -7.85 -13.70
CA VAL A 37 -12.77 -8.33 -14.49
C VAL A 37 -12.80 -9.84 -14.58
N GLU A 38 -11.66 -10.50 -14.79
CA GLU A 38 -11.55 -11.95 -14.84
C GLU A 38 -11.75 -12.58 -13.47
N VAL A 39 -11.20 -11.98 -12.41
CA VAL A 39 -11.38 -12.49 -11.03
C VAL A 39 -12.86 -12.46 -10.64
N TYR A 40 -13.56 -11.36 -10.89
CA TYR A 40 -14.96 -11.19 -10.48
C TYR A 40 -15.98 -11.72 -11.49
N ALA A 41 -15.54 -12.35 -12.59
CA ALA A 41 -16.43 -13.10 -13.50
C ALA A 41 -17.05 -14.34 -12.84
N ASP A 42 -16.38 -14.89 -11.81
CA ASP A 42 -16.85 -16.03 -11.02
C ASP A 42 -17.29 -15.56 -9.63
N ALA A 43 -18.53 -15.86 -9.25
CA ALA A 43 -19.11 -15.49 -7.96
C ALA A 43 -18.33 -16.05 -6.76
N ASP A 44 -17.76 -17.26 -6.87
CA ASP A 44 -16.98 -17.89 -5.79
C ASP A 44 -15.69 -17.13 -5.48
N ASN A 45 -15.21 -16.32 -6.40
CA ASN A 45 -14.00 -15.53 -6.18
C ASN A 45 -14.23 -14.32 -5.26
N TYR A 46 -15.47 -13.85 -5.09
CA TYR A 46 -15.75 -12.78 -4.10
C TYR A 46 -15.40 -13.25 -2.68
N GLU A 47 -15.78 -14.46 -2.30
CA GLU A 47 -15.42 -14.99 -0.98
C GLU A 47 -13.90 -15.14 -0.82
N LYS A 48 -13.20 -15.57 -1.88
CA LYS A 48 -11.73 -15.71 -1.87
C LYS A 48 -11.04 -14.35 -1.70
N VAL A 49 -11.53 -13.29 -2.37
CA VAL A 49 -10.97 -11.94 -2.23
C VAL A 49 -11.28 -11.38 -0.86
N LEU A 50 -12.49 -11.58 -0.33
CA LEU A 50 -12.84 -11.20 1.03
C LEU A 50 -11.94 -11.90 2.06
N ALA A 51 -11.75 -13.20 1.91
CA ALA A 51 -10.82 -13.97 2.76
C ALA A 51 -9.39 -13.42 2.67
N LYS A 52 -8.93 -12.99 1.49
CA LYS A 52 -7.63 -12.35 1.29
C LYS A 52 -7.51 -11.03 2.06
N ILE A 53 -8.56 -10.22 2.11
CA ILE A 53 -8.60 -8.98 2.89
C ILE A 53 -8.41 -9.27 4.39
N TYR A 54 -9.16 -10.23 4.94
CA TYR A 54 -9.02 -10.63 6.35
C TYR A 54 -7.66 -11.28 6.63
N ALA A 55 -7.21 -12.18 5.76
CA ALA A 55 -5.91 -12.84 5.89
C ALA A 55 -4.75 -11.82 5.90
N GLY A 56 -4.84 -10.76 5.11
CA GLY A 56 -3.85 -9.68 5.07
C GLY A 56 -3.63 -8.95 6.40
N MET A 57 -4.56 -9.04 7.34
CA MET A 57 -4.38 -8.51 8.69
C MET A 57 -3.50 -9.42 9.57
N SER A 58 -3.46 -10.71 9.30
CA SER A 58 -2.81 -11.71 10.16
C SER A 58 -1.60 -12.39 9.52
N LEU A 59 -1.55 -12.43 8.20
CA LEU A 59 -0.49 -13.12 7.46
C LEU A 59 0.49 -12.13 6.86
N SER A 60 1.72 -12.59 6.67
CA SER A 60 2.82 -11.83 6.05
C SER A 60 3.53 -12.59 4.93
N GLY A 61 3.09 -13.81 4.65
CA GLY A 61 3.64 -14.65 3.61
C GLY A 61 2.66 -15.73 3.15
N LEU A 62 3.04 -16.44 2.08
CA LEU A 62 2.17 -17.41 1.43
C LEU A 62 2.26 -18.81 2.06
N HIS A 63 3.39 -19.18 2.64
CA HIS A 63 3.70 -20.54 3.08
C HIS A 63 4.25 -20.67 4.49
N GLY A 64 4.03 -19.70 5.33
CA GLY A 64 4.49 -19.76 6.70
C GLY A 64 5.31 -18.54 7.12
N PRO A 65 5.94 -18.60 8.29
CA PRO A 65 6.50 -17.42 8.94
C PRO A 65 7.84 -16.96 8.37
N SER A 66 8.46 -17.67 7.43
CA SER A 66 9.74 -17.24 6.86
C SER A 66 10.02 -17.79 5.45
N GLY A 67 10.60 -16.98 4.60
CA GLY A 67 11.14 -17.35 3.30
C GLY A 67 10.26 -17.00 2.09
N ASN A 68 9.00 -16.59 2.27
CA ASN A 68 8.10 -16.24 1.17
C ASN A 68 7.22 -15.03 1.51
N PRO A 69 7.80 -13.83 1.63
CA PRO A 69 7.03 -12.64 1.93
C PRO A 69 6.02 -12.34 0.82
N ASP A 70 4.84 -11.88 1.19
CA ASP A 70 3.82 -11.39 0.26
C ASP A 70 4.10 -9.98 -0.25
N ILE A 71 4.97 -9.24 0.45
CA ILE A 71 5.45 -7.92 0.07
C ILE A 71 6.97 -7.95 -0.06
N ALA A 72 7.48 -7.66 -1.25
CA ALA A 72 8.91 -7.61 -1.50
C ALA A 72 9.60 -6.54 -0.63
N GLY A 73 10.77 -6.89 -0.10
CA GLY A 73 11.61 -5.96 0.65
C GLY A 73 11.28 -5.78 2.12
N ILE A 74 10.28 -6.49 2.65
CA ILE A 74 10.03 -6.57 4.10
C ILE A 74 10.10 -8.02 4.58
N ASP A 75 10.57 -8.18 5.81
CA ASP A 75 10.71 -9.50 6.44
C ASP A 75 9.34 -10.02 6.89
N GLU A 76 8.95 -11.20 6.42
CA GLU A 76 7.69 -11.84 6.77
C GLU A 76 7.66 -12.30 8.22
N GLY A 77 8.79 -12.54 8.86
CA GLY A 77 8.88 -13.05 10.23
C GLY A 77 8.27 -12.14 11.29
N PHE A 78 8.23 -10.81 11.03
CA PHE A 78 7.64 -9.87 11.99
C PHE A 78 6.58 -8.94 11.39
N SER A 79 6.42 -8.91 10.07
CA SER A 79 5.68 -7.85 9.36
C SER A 79 4.19 -8.08 9.22
N GLN A 80 3.57 -9.00 9.98
CA GLN A 80 2.11 -9.14 10.03
C GLN A 80 1.46 -7.82 10.46
N TYR A 81 0.39 -7.42 9.77
CA TYR A 81 -0.27 -6.13 9.98
C TYR A 81 -0.59 -5.86 11.46
N ILE A 82 -1.35 -6.75 12.10
CA ILE A 82 -1.77 -6.58 13.51
C ILE A 82 -0.57 -6.55 14.44
N ARG A 83 0.44 -7.39 14.21
CA ARG A 83 1.66 -7.42 15.03
C ARG A 83 2.43 -6.11 14.94
N VAL A 84 2.65 -5.61 13.72
CA VAL A 84 3.38 -4.35 13.51
C VAL A 84 2.60 -3.17 14.09
N LEU A 85 1.28 -3.14 13.88
CA LEU A 85 0.40 -2.13 14.45
C LEU A 85 0.49 -2.11 15.97
N TRP A 86 0.41 -3.27 16.61
CA TRP A 86 0.55 -3.39 18.06
C TRP A 86 1.91 -2.89 18.54
N ASN A 87 3.00 -3.34 17.91
CA ASN A 87 4.35 -2.91 18.27
C ASN A 87 4.52 -1.38 18.19
N LEU A 88 4.00 -0.76 17.13
CA LEU A 88 4.10 0.69 16.95
C LEU A 88 3.23 1.49 17.92
N GLN A 89 2.16 0.90 18.45
CA GLN A 89 1.28 1.56 19.40
C GLN A 89 1.73 1.36 20.84
N GLU A 90 2.20 0.16 21.20
CA GLU A 90 2.45 -0.19 22.59
C GLU A 90 3.91 -0.02 23.03
N LEU A 91 4.89 -0.30 22.16
CA LEU A 91 6.31 -0.21 22.55
C LEU A 91 6.80 1.24 22.80
N PRO A 92 6.23 2.30 22.18
CA PRO A 92 6.54 3.67 22.52
C PRO A 92 5.86 4.19 23.80
N THR A 93 5.21 3.33 24.57
CA THR A 93 4.50 3.69 25.77
C THR A 93 5.18 3.09 27.01
N ASP A 94 4.66 3.41 28.20
CA ASP A 94 5.06 2.80 29.46
C ASP A 94 4.33 1.48 29.77
N HIS A 95 3.39 1.06 28.90
CA HIS A 95 2.59 -0.15 29.09
C HIS A 95 3.35 -1.43 28.74
N ALA A 96 4.27 -1.36 27.75
CA ALA A 96 4.98 -2.53 27.27
C ALA A 96 6.45 -2.23 26.98
N ILE A 97 7.29 -3.21 27.24
CA ILE A 97 8.70 -3.18 26.83
C ILE A 97 9.07 -4.50 26.17
N CYS A 98 9.71 -4.43 25.01
CA CYS A 98 10.30 -5.58 24.35
C CYS A 98 11.82 -5.62 24.61
N ARG A 99 12.30 -6.73 25.14
CA ARG A 99 13.71 -6.93 25.49
C ARG A 99 14.54 -7.55 24.34
N TRP A 100 13.90 -7.83 23.23
CA TRP A 100 14.61 -8.31 22.05
C TRP A 100 15.49 -7.21 21.45
N ASN A 101 16.65 -7.61 20.97
CA ASN A 101 17.60 -6.69 20.36
C ASN A 101 17.51 -6.68 18.82
N ASP A 102 16.33 -6.95 18.29
CA ASP A 102 16.08 -6.88 16.85
C ASP A 102 16.09 -5.43 16.38
N VAL A 103 16.57 -5.23 15.16
CA VAL A 103 16.66 -3.91 14.55
C VAL A 103 15.29 -3.23 14.54
N GLY A 104 15.21 -2.04 15.12
CA GLY A 104 14.02 -1.23 15.20
C GLY A 104 13.26 -1.32 16.53
N ILE A 105 13.42 -2.38 17.32
CA ILE A 105 12.73 -2.53 18.62
C ILE A 105 13.29 -1.59 19.69
N PRO A 106 14.63 -1.51 19.92
CA PRO A 106 15.16 -0.60 20.92
C PRO A 106 14.82 0.86 20.68
N GLU A 107 14.80 1.27 19.42
CA GLU A 107 14.43 2.65 19.03
C GLU A 107 12.97 2.96 19.33
N MET A 108 12.06 2.00 19.11
CA MET A 108 10.65 2.16 19.48
C MET A 108 10.46 2.30 20.98
N CYS A 109 11.09 1.43 21.77
CA CYS A 109 11.00 1.49 23.24
C CYS A 109 11.59 2.78 23.84
N LYS A 110 12.48 3.47 23.10
CA LYS A 110 13.08 4.75 23.50
C LYS A 110 12.41 5.97 22.89
N MET A 111 11.45 5.77 22.00
CA MET A 111 10.84 6.83 21.19
C MET A 111 11.85 7.61 20.30
N GLU A 112 12.85 6.89 19.77
CA GLU A 112 13.95 7.44 18.96
C GLU A 112 13.92 6.97 17.50
N TRP A 113 12.77 6.49 17.00
CA TRP A 113 12.67 5.97 15.62
C TRP A 113 12.70 7.07 14.57
N SER A 114 13.10 6.68 13.36
CA SER A 114 13.01 7.48 12.14
C SER A 114 12.13 6.77 11.10
N ALA A 115 11.93 7.41 9.94
CA ALA A 115 11.26 6.79 8.80
C ALA A 115 11.99 5.53 8.28
N GLU A 116 13.27 5.37 8.61
CA GLU A 116 14.08 4.21 8.23
C GLU A 116 13.89 2.99 9.14
N ASN A 117 13.18 3.14 10.26
CA ASN A 117 12.89 2.03 11.16
C ASN A 117 12.10 0.93 10.43
N SER A 118 12.53 -0.33 10.59
CA SER A 118 11.98 -1.49 9.87
C SER A 118 10.50 -1.71 10.14
N PHE A 119 10.02 -1.43 11.36
CA PHE A 119 8.60 -1.56 11.72
C PHE A 119 7.74 -0.44 11.13
N VAL A 120 8.26 0.79 11.07
CA VAL A 120 7.58 1.91 10.40
C VAL A 120 7.44 1.63 8.91
N LYS A 121 8.51 1.18 8.26
CA LYS A 121 8.47 0.77 6.84
C LYS A 121 7.52 -0.40 6.60
N ALA A 122 7.55 -1.41 7.47
CA ALA A 122 6.66 -2.56 7.36
C ALA A 122 5.20 -2.13 7.47
N MET A 123 4.84 -1.27 8.44
CA MET A 123 3.47 -0.77 8.60
C MET A 123 3.01 0.04 7.38
N TYR A 124 3.85 0.95 6.90
CA TYR A 124 3.57 1.71 5.68
C TYR A 124 3.28 0.77 4.50
N SER A 125 4.16 -0.20 4.26
CA SER A 125 4.01 -1.16 3.17
C SER A 125 2.74 -2.01 3.33
N ARG A 126 2.40 -2.45 4.55
CA ARG A 126 1.18 -3.22 4.84
C ARG A 126 -0.09 -2.43 4.57
N ILE A 127 -0.15 -1.16 4.98
CA ILE A 127 -1.29 -0.30 4.71
C ILE A 127 -1.50 -0.14 3.20
N TYR A 128 -0.44 0.22 2.48
CA TYR A 128 -0.54 0.45 1.04
C TYR A 128 -0.72 -0.84 0.22
N PHE A 129 -0.34 -1.99 0.73
CA PHE A 129 -0.65 -3.28 0.15
C PHE A 129 -2.13 -3.65 0.32
N GLN A 130 -2.71 -3.35 1.46
CA GLN A 130 -4.08 -3.75 1.80
C GLN A 130 -5.14 -2.86 1.13
N ILE A 131 -4.89 -1.56 1.00
CA ILE A 131 -5.84 -0.60 0.42
C ILE A 131 -6.27 -0.99 -1.01
N PRO A 132 -5.36 -1.28 -1.97
CA PRO A 132 -5.77 -1.68 -3.32
C PRO A 132 -6.63 -2.95 -3.34
N ILE A 133 -6.33 -3.93 -2.50
CA ILE A 133 -7.10 -5.18 -2.43
C ILE A 133 -8.53 -4.89 -1.96
N ALA A 134 -8.69 -4.02 -0.94
CA ALA A 134 -10.00 -3.63 -0.45
C ALA A 134 -10.78 -2.75 -1.45
N ASN A 135 -10.09 -1.89 -2.22
CA ASN A 135 -10.73 -1.01 -3.20
C ASN A 135 -11.24 -1.74 -4.44
N VAL A 136 -10.65 -2.90 -4.76
CA VAL A 136 -11.08 -3.71 -5.91
C VAL A 136 -12.24 -4.64 -5.53
N PHE A 137 -12.41 -4.97 -4.25
CA PHE A 137 -13.53 -5.73 -3.71
C PHE A 137 -14.83 -4.93 -3.73
#